data_8e24c1aa31b0344d5bf404bb60dbd150
#
_entry.id   8e24c1aa31b0344d5bf404bb60dbd150
#
_cell.length_a   1.000
_cell.length_b   1.000
_cell.length_c   1.000
_cell.angle_alpha   90.00
_cell.angle_beta   90.00
_cell.angle_gamma   90.00
#
_symmetry.space_group_name_H-M   'P 1'
#
loop_
_entity.id
_entity.type
_entity.pdbx_description
1 polymer ?
#
loop_
_entity_poly.entity_id
_entity_poly.type
_entity_poly.pdbx_seq_one_letter_code
_entity_poly.pdbx_strand_id
1 'polypeptide(L)'
;MNILITGTTSGIGHKLAQDYLGEGHTVYCCGRNATVLSDLTSPFVESAIPLQFDVADLNDCKQALAAVSDLDLVILNAGTCEYIDARNFDAQSFERVIRINLIGIANCLEALIPRLRVGSTLSLMGSSSSYLPLPRAEAYGASKAATEYLAKTLAITLKNEGIHVSYIAPGFVETPLTDLNDFPMPMRVDVEYASRHIRKGIAKGKSEIHFPRLFTGMLKSLSLLPFAMQRLLLARMITQQ
;
A
#
# COMPACT_ATOMS: atom_id res chain seq x y z
N MET A 1 -3.59 -19.41 7.54
CA MET A 1 -4.10 -18.06 7.85
C MET A 1 -5.14 -17.68 6.81
N ASN A 2 -6.13 -16.91 7.20
CA ASN A 2 -7.06 -16.25 6.29
C ASN A 2 -6.56 -14.81 6.05
N ILE A 3 -6.20 -14.51 4.81
CA ILE A 3 -5.51 -13.27 4.43
C ILE A 3 -6.37 -12.52 3.41
N LEU A 4 -6.54 -11.22 3.58
CA LEU A 4 -7.17 -10.37 2.59
C LEU A 4 -6.15 -9.37 2.03
N ILE A 5 -6.06 -9.28 0.70
CA ILE A 5 -5.14 -8.36 0.02
C ILE A 5 -5.91 -7.56 -1.04
N THR A 6 -5.88 -6.22 -0.95
CA THR A 6 -6.44 -5.37 -2.00
C THR A 6 -5.39 -5.04 -3.06
N GLY A 7 -5.82 -4.91 -4.33
CA GLY A 7 -4.92 -4.60 -5.44
C GLY A 7 -4.04 -5.79 -5.85
N THR A 8 -4.62 -7.00 -5.93
CA THR A 8 -3.90 -8.23 -6.30
C THR A 8 -3.77 -8.43 -7.81
N THR A 9 -4.28 -7.52 -8.62
CA THR A 9 -4.25 -7.65 -10.09
C THR A 9 -2.92 -7.25 -10.73
N SER A 10 -1.97 -6.67 -9.97
CA SER A 10 -0.64 -6.33 -10.47
C SER A 10 0.37 -6.08 -9.34
N GLY A 11 1.66 -6.01 -9.69
CA GLY A 11 2.74 -5.54 -8.85
C GLY A 11 2.89 -6.26 -7.51
N ILE A 12 3.11 -5.50 -6.44
CA ILE A 12 3.38 -6.03 -5.10
C ILE A 12 2.21 -6.87 -4.58
N GLY A 13 0.96 -6.41 -4.75
CA GLY A 13 -0.22 -7.13 -4.27
C GLY A 13 -0.41 -8.48 -4.95
N HIS A 14 -0.16 -8.55 -6.25
CA HIS A 14 -0.19 -9.79 -7.03
C HIS A 14 0.84 -10.80 -6.50
N LYS A 15 2.08 -10.35 -6.34
CA LYS A 15 3.17 -11.21 -5.84
C LYS A 15 2.93 -11.67 -4.40
N LEU A 16 2.42 -10.80 -3.53
CA LEU A 16 2.04 -11.18 -2.17
C LEU A 16 0.97 -12.28 -2.15
N ALA A 17 -0.08 -12.14 -3.00
CA ALA A 17 -1.14 -13.14 -3.10
C ALA A 17 -0.58 -14.48 -3.57
N GLN A 18 0.23 -14.51 -4.63
CA GLN A 18 0.88 -15.73 -5.12
C GLN A 18 1.73 -16.40 -4.04
N ASP A 19 2.54 -15.63 -3.32
CA ASP A 19 3.44 -16.20 -2.31
C ASP A 19 2.68 -16.77 -1.11
N TYR A 20 1.63 -16.09 -0.62
CA TYR A 20 0.82 -16.62 0.48
C TYR A 20 0.00 -17.83 0.06
N LEU A 21 -0.54 -17.85 -1.17
CA LEU A 21 -1.21 -19.02 -1.73
C LEU A 21 -0.25 -20.22 -1.86
N GLY A 22 0.96 -19.97 -2.36
CA GLY A 22 2.02 -20.98 -2.47
C GLY A 22 2.50 -21.52 -1.12
N GLU A 23 2.32 -20.78 -0.04
CA GLU A 23 2.58 -21.21 1.35
C GLU A 23 1.38 -21.93 2.00
N GLY A 24 0.28 -22.17 1.26
CA GLY A 24 -0.89 -22.90 1.74
C GLY A 24 -1.86 -22.07 2.60
N HIS A 25 -1.86 -20.75 2.45
CA HIS A 25 -2.81 -19.87 3.13
C HIS A 25 -4.08 -19.65 2.30
N THR A 26 -5.21 -19.38 2.95
CA THR A 26 -6.42 -18.92 2.27
C THR A 26 -6.30 -17.43 2.00
N VAL A 27 -6.44 -17.00 0.72
CA VAL A 27 -6.27 -15.59 0.33
C VAL A 27 -7.50 -15.06 -0.38
N TYR A 28 -8.11 -14.03 0.17
CA TYR A 28 -9.10 -13.20 -0.50
C TYR A 28 -8.35 -12.23 -1.43
N CYS A 29 -8.38 -12.52 -2.73
CA CYS A 29 -7.69 -11.74 -3.77
C CYS A 29 -8.63 -10.64 -4.30
N CYS A 30 -8.37 -9.38 -3.91
CA CYS A 30 -9.28 -8.28 -4.22
C CYS A 30 -8.73 -7.38 -5.35
N GLY A 31 -9.59 -7.04 -6.31
CA GLY A 31 -9.23 -6.15 -7.42
C GLY A 31 -10.39 -5.87 -8.35
N ARG A 32 -10.18 -5.02 -9.35
CA ARG A 32 -11.23 -4.61 -10.32
C ARG A 32 -11.29 -5.48 -11.57
N ASN A 33 -10.18 -6.07 -11.98
CA ASN A 33 -10.08 -6.84 -13.20
C ASN A 33 -10.40 -8.31 -12.95
N ALA A 34 -11.61 -8.74 -13.33
CA ALA A 34 -12.10 -10.11 -13.12
C ALA A 34 -11.25 -11.16 -13.84
N THR A 35 -10.75 -10.87 -15.05
CA THR A 35 -9.90 -11.80 -15.81
C THR A 35 -8.61 -12.08 -15.07
N VAL A 36 -7.90 -11.02 -14.65
CA VAL A 36 -6.63 -11.18 -13.90
C VAL A 36 -6.85 -11.84 -12.55
N LEU A 37 -7.98 -11.57 -11.87
CA LEU A 37 -8.33 -12.27 -10.64
C LEU A 37 -8.55 -13.76 -10.90
N SER A 38 -9.26 -14.12 -11.96
CA SER A 38 -9.48 -15.51 -12.36
C SER A 38 -8.16 -16.23 -12.68
N ASP A 39 -7.28 -15.58 -13.44
CA ASP A 39 -5.95 -16.13 -13.79
C ASP A 39 -5.10 -16.36 -12.54
N LEU A 40 -5.12 -15.43 -11.58
CA LEU A 40 -4.40 -15.55 -10.31
C LEU A 40 -4.94 -16.68 -9.45
N THR A 41 -6.27 -16.86 -9.41
CA THR A 41 -6.92 -17.79 -8.45
C THR A 41 -7.11 -19.18 -9.00
N SER A 42 -7.17 -19.37 -10.32
CA SER A 42 -7.42 -20.67 -10.96
C SER A 42 -6.43 -21.77 -10.58
N PRO A 43 -5.13 -21.52 -10.30
CA PRO A 43 -4.23 -22.56 -9.83
C PRO A 43 -4.46 -22.98 -8.36
N PHE A 44 -5.27 -22.21 -7.60
CA PHE A 44 -5.44 -22.34 -6.15
C PHE A 44 -6.92 -22.39 -5.74
N VAL A 45 -7.73 -23.20 -6.45
CA VAL A 45 -9.21 -23.20 -6.35
C VAL A 45 -9.73 -23.39 -4.92
N GLU A 46 -9.01 -24.13 -4.07
CA GLU A 46 -9.44 -24.42 -2.69
C GLU A 46 -9.06 -23.29 -1.69
N SER A 47 -8.08 -22.46 -2.04
CA SER A 47 -7.49 -21.49 -1.11
C SER A 47 -7.52 -20.03 -1.59
N ALA A 48 -7.77 -19.80 -2.88
CA ALA A 48 -7.88 -18.44 -3.44
C ALA A 48 -9.34 -18.05 -3.66
N ILE A 49 -9.76 -16.95 -3.07
CA ILE A 49 -11.12 -16.42 -3.16
C ILE A 49 -11.07 -15.09 -3.90
N PRO A 50 -11.49 -15.02 -5.18
CA PRO A 50 -11.52 -13.76 -5.91
C PRO A 50 -12.67 -12.87 -5.41
N LEU A 51 -12.37 -11.60 -5.13
CA LEU A 51 -13.33 -10.58 -4.78
C LEU A 51 -13.17 -9.40 -5.74
N GLN A 52 -14.12 -9.25 -6.66
CA GLN A 52 -14.11 -8.14 -7.60
C GLN A 52 -14.87 -6.94 -7.03
N PHE A 53 -14.15 -5.83 -6.78
CA PHE A 53 -14.74 -4.57 -6.37
C PHE A 53 -13.77 -3.40 -6.58
N ASP A 54 -14.32 -2.16 -6.58
CA ASP A 54 -13.54 -0.94 -6.57
C ASP A 54 -13.45 -0.37 -5.12
N VAL A 55 -12.22 -0.26 -4.60
CA VAL A 55 -11.99 0.33 -3.27
C VAL A 55 -12.49 1.77 -3.16
N ALA A 56 -12.59 2.50 -4.28
CA ALA A 56 -13.06 3.88 -4.31
C ALA A 56 -14.59 4.01 -4.13
N ASP A 57 -15.34 2.90 -4.20
CA ASP A 57 -16.78 2.84 -3.96
C ASP A 57 -17.07 2.14 -2.63
N LEU A 58 -17.69 2.87 -1.69
CA LEU A 58 -18.02 2.36 -0.36
C LEU A 58 -19.04 1.21 -0.41
N ASN A 59 -20.06 1.32 -1.28
CA ASN A 59 -21.11 0.31 -1.36
C ASN A 59 -20.56 -0.98 -1.95
N ASP A 60 -19.71 -0.87 -2.96
CA ASP A 60 -19.02 -2.00 -3.58
C ASP A 60 -18.12 -2.72 -2.56
N CYS A 61 -17.34 -1.96 -1.77
CA CYS A 61 -16.56 -2.48 -0.64
C CYS A 61 -17.43 -3.24 0.36
N LYS A 62 -18.54 -2.64 0.80
CA LYS A 62 -19.44 -3.26 1.80
C LYS A 62 -20.06 -4.54 1.29
N GLN A 63 -20.51 -4.55 0.03
CA GLN A 63 -21.12 -5.73 -0.58
C GLN A 63 -20.10 -6.86 -0.76
N ALA A 64 -18.95 -6.56 -1.37
CA ALA A 64 -17.91 -7.57 -1.64
C ALA A 64 -17.31 -8.15 -0.36
N LEU A 65 -17.17 -7.35 0.68
CA LEU A 65 -16.56 -7.75 1.94
C LEU A 65 -17.57 -8.30 2.97
N ALA A 66 -18.87 -8.34 2.65
CA ALA A 66 -19.91 -8.76 3.58
C ALA A 66 -19.74 -10.20 4.11
N ALA A 67 -19.29 -11.11 3.27
CA ALA A 67 -19.11 -12.52 3.60
C ALA A 67 -17.70 -12.86 4.14
N VAL A 68 -16.81 -11.88 4.23
CA VAL A 68 -15.44 -12.10 4.72
C VAL A 68 -15.45 -12.14 6.25
N SER A 69 -14.86 -13.18 6.82
CA SER A 69 -14.77 -13.36 8.29
C SER A 69 -13.42 -13.99 8.68
N ASP A 70 -13.15 -14.00 9.97
CA ASP A 70 -12.01 -14.71 10.58
C ASP A 70 -10.65 -14.37 9.98
N LEU A 71 -10.42 -13.10 9.66
CA LEU A 71 -9.18 -12.63 9.08
C LEU A 71 -8.03 -12.63 10.09
N ASP A 72 -6.93 -13.27 9.74
CA ASP A 72 -5.66 -13.21 10.46
C ASP A 72 -4.81 -12.01 10.00
N LEU A 73 -4.91 -11.67 8.71
CA LEU A 73 -4.12 -10.62 8.08
C LEU A 73 -4.92 -9.87 7.03
N VAL A 74 -4.91 -8.56 7.11
CA VAL A 74 -5.43 -7.66 6.07
C VAL A 74 -4.29 -6.81 5.53
N ILE A 75 -4.09 -6.78 4.20
CA ILE A 75 -3.13 -5.91 3.53
C ILE A 75 -3.90 -4.97 2.59
N LEU A 76 -4.08 -3.72 2.99
CA LEU A 76 -4.69 -2.68 2.17
C LEU A 76 -3.61 -2.09 1.26
N ASN A 77 -3.43 -2.74 0.09
CA ASN A 77 -2.35 -2.44 -0.86
C ASN A 77 -2.83 -1.67 -2.10
N ALA A 78 -4.11 -1.71 -2.45
CA ALA A 78 -4.63 -1.01 -3.63
C ALA A 78 -4.20 0.46 -3.66
N GLY A 79 -3.73 0.92 -4.81
CA GLY A 79 -3.26 2.30 -4.96
C GLY A 79 -2.90 2.64 -6.39
N THR A 80 -2.80 3.94 -6.65
CA THR A 80 -2.39 4.52 -7.93
C THR A 80 -1.41 5.67 -7.71
N CYS A 81 -0.74 6.10 -8.77
CA CYS A 81 0.12 7.27 -8.79
C CYS A 81 -0.12 8.06 -10.07
N GLU A 82 -0.40 9.33 -9.93
CA GLU A 82 -0.43 10.29 -11.03
C GLU A 82 0.47 11.46 -10.63
N TYR A 83 1.30 11.92 -11.56
CA TYR A 83 2.20 13.04 -11.35
C TYR A 83 1.51 14.34 -11.74
N ILE A 84 1.69 15.38 -10.92
CA ILE A 84 1.08 16.69 -11.13
C ILE A 84 2.17 17.70 -11.46
N ASP A 85 1.95 18.49 -12.51
CA ASP A 85 2.73 19.70 -12.75
C ASP A 85 2.19 20.81 -11.85
N ALA A 86 3.00 21.31 -10.94
CA ALA A 86 2.62 22.38 -10.01
C ALA A 86 2.23 23.69 -10.70
N ARG A 87 2.68 23.93 -11.95
CA ARG A 87 2.30 25.13 -12.74
C ARG A 87 0.98 24.95 -13.48
N ASN A 88 0.62 23.69 -13.75
CA ASN A 88 -0.64 23.31 -14.41
C ASN A 88 -1.34 22.27 -13.54
N PHE A 89 -1.74 22.69 -12.34
CA PHE A 89 -2.24 21.80 -11.31
C PHE A 89 -3.58 21.16 -11.72
N ASP A 90 -3.58 19.83 -11.88
CA ASP A 90 -4.77 19.05 -12.20
C ASP A 90 -5.44 18.54 -10.91
N ALA A 91 -6.51 19.25 -10.50
CA ALA A 91 -7.30 18.89 -9.33
C ALA A 91 -8.06 17.56 -9.50
N GLN A 92 -8.39 17.16 -10.73
CA GLN A 92 -9.07 15.89 -10.98
C GLN A 92 -8.11 14.70 -10.80
N SER A 93 -6.88 14.82 -11.28
CA SER A 93 -5.83 13.82 -11.01
C SER A 93 -5.53 13.73 -9.51
N PHE A 94 -5.46 14.89 -8.83
CA PHE A 94 -5.30 14.93 -7.38
C PHE A 94 -6.44 14.17 -6.67
N GLU A 95 -7.68 14.46 -7.02
CA GLU A 95 -8.86 13.79 -6.45
C GLU A 95 -8.83 12.28 -6.70
N ARG A 96 -8.52 11.81 -7.93
CA ARG A 96 -8.46 10.39 -8.23
C ARG A 96 -7.45 9.66 -7.36
N VAL A 97 -6.26 10.24 -7.18
CA VAL A 97 -5.21 9.64 -6.34
C VAL A 97 -5.64 9.57 -4.87
N ILE A 98 -6.20 10.66 -4.32
CA ILE A 98 -6.71 10.67 -2.94
C ILE A 98 -7.86 9.68 -2.77
N ARG A 99 -8.79 9.64 -3.72
CA ARG A 99 -9.95 8.75 -3.69
C ARG A 99 -9.53 7.27 -3.63
N ILE A 100 -8.57 6.85 -4.44
CA ILE A 100 -8.10 5.47 -4.45
C ILE A 100 -7.21 5.17 -3.24
N ASN A 101 -6.19 6.01 -3.00
CA ASN A 101 -5.13 5.70 -2.04
C ASN A 101 -5.52 5.93 -0.58
N LEU A 102 -6.48 6.82 -0.30
CA LEU A 102 -6.86 7.20 1.06
C LEU A 102 -8.32 6.87 1.36
N ILE A 103 -9.27 7.37 0.54
CA ILE A 103 -10.69 7.06 0.75
C ILE A 103 -10.95 5.56 0.52
N GLY A 104 -10.29 4.94 -0.47
CA GLY A 104 -10.36 3.49 -0.68
C GLY A 104 -9.90 2.67 0.52
N ILE A 105 -8.84 3.12 1.21
CA ILE A 105 -8.44 2.52 2.49
C ILE A 105 -9.56 2.70 3.53
N ALA A 106 -10.12 3.91 3.68
CA ALA A 106 -11.18 4.18 4.65
C ALA A 106 -12.44 3.33 4.39
N ASN A 107 -12.84 3.17 3.11
CA ASN A 107 -13.97 2.32 2.72
C ASN A 107 -13.74 0.85 3.12
N CYS A 108 -12.53 0.34 2.87
CA CYS A 108 -12.17 -1.01 3.30
C CYS A 108 -12.14 -1.14 4.83
N LEU A 109 -11.61 -0.15 5.55
CA LEU A 109 -11.56 -0.15 7.02
C LEU A 109 -12.96 -0.17 7.64
N GLU A 110 -13.92 0.61 7.10
CA GLU A 110 -15.32 0.60 7.57
C GLU A 110 -15.95 -0.80 7.48
N ALA A 111 -15.65 -1.53 6.41
CA ALA A 111 -16.16 -2.88 6.22
C ALA A 111 -15.41 -3.95 7.04
N LEU A 112 -14.10 -3.77 7.27
CA LEU A 112 -13.23 -4.84 7.80
C LEU A 112 -12.93 -4.72 9.29
N ILE A 113 -12.83 -3.52 9.88
CA ILE A 113 -12.49 -3.35 11.30
C ILE A 113 -13.45 -4.16 12.20
N PRO A 114 -14.79 -4.15 12.00
CA PRO A 114 -15.69 -4.93 12.83
C PRO A 114 -15.53 -6.46 12.73
N ARG A 115 -14.73 -6.94 11.76
CA ARG A 115 -14.48 -8.36 11.48
C ARG A 115 -13.08 -8.81 11.89
N LEU A 116 -12.23 -7.87 12.33
CA LEU A 116 -10.92 -8.19 12.86
C LEU A 116 -11.09 -8.78 14.27
N ARG A 117 -10.27 -9.76 14.59
CA ARG A 117 -10.27 -10.41 15.91
C ARG A 117 -8.97 -10.12 16.65
N VAL A 118 -8.96 -10.40 17.95
CA VAL A 118 -7.74 -10.36 18.75
C VAL A 118 -6.65 -11.21 18.10
N GLY A 119 -5.48 -10.64 17.89
CA GLY A 119 -4.34 -11.27 17.22
C GLY A 119 -4.27 -11.02 15.72
N SER A 120 -5.30 -10.40 15.10
CA SER A 120 -5.24 -10.00 13.68
C SER A 120 -4.19 -8.93 13.44
N THR A 121 -3.64 -8.94 12.22
CA THR A 121 -2.76 -7.88 11.72
C THR A 121 -3.41 -7.11 10.59
N LEU A 122 -3.44 -5.78 10.72
CA LEU A 122 -3.87 -4.83 9.69
C LEU A 122 -2.65 -4.10 9.13
N SER A 123 -2.36 -4.26 7.84
CA SER A 123 -1.21 -3.64 7.18
C SER A 123 -1.66 -2.64 6.11
N LEU A 124 -1.17 -1.40 6.19
CA LEU A 124 -1.49 -0.34 5.23
C LEU A 124 -0.28 -0.09 4.31
N MET A 125 -0.51 -0.16 3.00
CA MET A 125 0.52 0.09 1.99
C MET A 125 0.71 1.59 1.78
N GLY A 126 1.77 2.10 2.37
CA GLY A 126 2.27 3.44 2.18
C GLY A 126 3.32 3.54 1.07
N SER A 127 4.31 4.38 1.31
CA SER A 127 5.49 4.58 0.46
C SER A 127 6.55 5.36 1.22
N SER A 128 7.81 5.23 0.85
CA SER A 128 8.89 6.10 1.32
C SER A 128 8.72 7.56 0.90
N SER A 129 7.82 7.87 -0.05
CA SER A 129 7.43 9.23 -0.41
C SER A 129 6.67 9.97 0.70
N SER A 130 6.20 9.27 1.74
CA SER A 130 5.62 9.92 2.93
C SER A 130 6.66 10.61 3.81
N TYR A 131 7.93 10.24 3.70
CA TYR A 131 8.99 10.79 4.56
C TYR A 131 9.46 12.17 4.15
N LEU A 132 9.39 12.50 2.86
CA LEU A 132 9.88 13.77 2.31
C LEU A 132 8.94 14.31 1.22
N PRO A 133 8.77 15.63 1.11
CA PRO A 133 7.98 16.26 0.04
C PRO A 133 8.74 16.19 -1.29
N LEU A 134 8.56 15.10 -2.02
CA LEU A 134 9.22 14.90 -3.31
C LEU A 134 8.53 15.70 -4.42
N PRO A 135 9.29 16.34 -5.34
CA PRO A 135 8.72 17.03 -6.49
C PRO A 135 7.85 16.10 -7.35
N ARG A 136 6.80 16.65 -7.97
CA ARG A 136 5.81 15.96 -8.82
C ARG A 136 4.94 14.92 -8.08
N ALA A 137 5.17 14.69 -6.79
CA ALA A 137 4.43 13.74 -5.98
C ALA A 137 3.34 14.40 -5.11
N GLU A 138 2.79 15.55 -5.55
CA GLU A 138 1.86 16.36 -4.77
C GLU A 138 0.65 15.54 -4.30
N ALA A 139 -0.02 14.83 -5.21
CA ALA A 139 -1.15 13.96 -4.85
C ALA A 139 -0.69 12.67 -4.20
N TYR A 140 0.28 11.99 -4.82
CA TYR A 140 0.76 10.69 -4.34
C TYR A 140 1.41 10.82 -2.96
N GLY A 141 2.36 11.74 -2.79
CA GLY A 141 3.04 12.00 -1.52
C GLY A 141 2.05 12.38 -0.42
N ALA A 142 1.11 13.29 -0.71
CA ALA A 142 0.06 13.68 0.22
C ALA A 142 -0.80 12.48 0.64
N SER A 143 -1.22 11.64 -0.32
CA SER A 143 -2.00 10.42 -0.02
C SER A 143 -1.22 9.45 0.88
N LYS A 144 0.09 9.26 0.63
CA LYS A 144 0.93 8.33 1.40
C LYS A 144 1.32 8.88 2.78
N ALA A 145 1.50 10.20 2.92
CA ALA A 145 1.64 10.85 4.22
C ALA A 145 0.37 10.72 5.08
N ALA A 146 -0.80 10.92 4.48
CA ALA A 146 -2.07 10.69 5.16
C ALA A 146 -2.26 9.20 5.55
N THR A 147 -1.87 8.26 4.70
CA THR A 147 -1.89 6.81 5.00
C THR A 147 -0.96 6.47 6.17
N GLU A 148 0.23 7.08 6.22
CA GLU A 148 1.17 6.90 7.34
C GLU A 148 0.58 7.41 8.66
N TYR A 149 -0.01 8.61 8.64
CA TYR A 149 -0.69 9.18 9.81
C TYR A 149 -1.83 8.28 10.29
N LEU A 150 -2.68 7.83 9.36
CA LEU A 150 -3.80 6.92 9.65
C LEU A 150 -3.32 5.61 10.26
N ALA A 151 -2.28 4.98 9.69
CA ALA A 151 -1.72 3.74 10.23
C ALA A 151 -1.19 3.90 11.65
N LYS A 152 -0.47 5.00 11.93
CA LYS A 152 0.04 5.31 13.28
C LYS A 152 -1.09 5.55 14.28
N THR A 153 -2.14 6.25 13.89
CA THR A 153 -3.31 6.49 14.75
C THR A 153 -4.05 5.18 15.04
N LEU A 154 -4.30 4.36 14.01
CA LEU A 154 -4.94 3.05 14.19
C LEU A 154 -4.09 2.11 15.06
N ALA A 155 -2.75 2.16 14.97
CA ALA A 155 -1.87 1.38 15.84
C ALA A 155 -2.04 1.74 17.33
N ILE A 156 -2.41 2.98 17.64
CA ILE A 156 -2.69 3.42 19.01
C ILE A 156 -4.10 2.99 19.44
N THR A 157 -5.09 3.27 18.59
CA THR A 157 -6.51 3.07 18.96
C THR A 157 -6.90 1.60 19.00
N LEU A 158 -6.40 0.75 18.11
CA LEU A 158 -6.72 -0.67 18.04
C LEU A 158 -5.83 -1.56 18.94
N LYS A 159 -4.84 -0.98 19.63
CA LYS A 159 -3.93 -1.72 20.50
C LYS A 159 -4.68 -2.47 21.61
N ASN A 160 -5.66 -1.83 22.25
CA ASN A 160 -6.41 -2.42 23.34
C ASN A 160 -7.39 -3.51 22.87
N GLU A 161 -7.70 -3.54 21.58
CA GLU A 161 -8.48 -4.59 20.93
C GLU A 161 -7.63 -5.79 20.50
N GLY A 162 -6.32 -5.75 20.79
CA GLY A 162 -5.38 -6.80 20.43
C GLY A 162 -5.10 -6.92 18.94
N ILE A 163 -5.38 -5.87 18.14
CA ILE A 163 -5.13 -5.82 16.71
C ILE A 163 -3.78 -5.15 16.47
N HIS A 164 -2.89 -5.83 15.76
CA HIS A 164 -1.61 -5.27 15.37
C HIS A 164 -1.74 -4.46 14.08
N VAL A 165 -1.21 -3.23 14.05
CA VAL A 165 -1.21 -2.40 12.84
C VAL A 165 0.21 -2.19 12.34
N SER A 166 0.45 -2.46 11.04
CA SER A 166 1.72 -2.25 10.34
C SER A 166 1.60 -1.21 9.24
N TYR A 167 2.53 -0.28 9.17
CA TYR A 167 2.73 0.60 8.02
C TYR A 167 3.82 0.03 7.11
N ILE A 168 3.56 -0.13 5.81
CA ILE A 168 4.50 -0.63 4.83
C ILE A 168 4.94 0.53 3.95
N ALA A 169 6.24 0.83 3.91
CA ALA A 169 6.83 1.95 3.18
C ALA A 169 7.91 1.49 2.18
N PRO A 170 7.51 0.99 1.00
CA PRO A 170 8.44 0.65 -0.06
C PRO A 170 9.16 1.88 -0.61
N GLY A 171 10.40 1.71 -1.05
CA GLY A 171 11.03 2.58 -2.02
C GLY A 171 10.55 2.27 -3.43
N PHE A 172 11.43 2.37 -4.43
CA PHE A 172 11.10 2.00 -5.81
C PHE A 172 11.08 0.49 -6.00
N VAL A 173 9.94 -0.04 -6.47
CA VAL A 173 9.74 -1.46 -6.77
C VAL A 173 9.34 -1.61 -8.23
N GLU A 174 9.88 -2.59 -8.93
CA GLU A 174 9.57 -2.90 -10.33
C GLU A 174 8.12 -3.37 -10.47
N THR A 175 7.26 -2.47 -10.95
CA THR A 175 5.82 -2.70 -11.10
C THR A 175 5.29 -1.89 -12.27
N PRO A 176 4.13 -2.27 -12.87
CA PRO A 176 3.51 -1.44 -13.89
C PRO A 176 3.26 0.02 -13.47
N LEU A 177 3.12 0.27 -12.16
CA LEU A 177 2.96 1.63 -11.64
C LEU A 177 4.25 2.45 -11.75
N THR A 178 5.40 1.85 -11.48
CA THR A 178 6.70 2.52 -11.56
C THR A 178 7.29 2.54 -12.97
N ASP A 179 6.80 1.70 -13.89
CA ASP A 179 7.21 1.74 -15.31
C ASP A 179 6.72 2.99 -16.05
N LEU A 180 5.74 3.70 -15.45
CA LEU A 180 5.28 5.01 -15.94
C LEU A 180 6.20 6.17 -15.53
N ASN A 181 7.24 5.92 -14.72
CA ASN A 181 8.14 6.96 -14.24
C ASN A 181 9.18 7.32 -15.29
N ASP A 182 9.37 8.62 -15.51
CA ASP A 182 10.33 9.21 -16.47
C ASP A 182 11.57 9.80 -15.76
N PHE A 183 11.81 9.41 -14.50
CA PHE A 183 12.92 9.89 -13.69
C PHE A 183 13.74 8.75 -13.07
N PRO A 184 14.99 9.01 -12.64
CA PRO A 184 15.83 8.01 -12.01
C PRO A 184 15.21 7.41 -10.73
N MET A 185 15.21 6.09 -10.62
CA MET A 185 14.72 5.34 -9.48
C MET A 185 15.88 4.61 -8.77
N PRO A 186 16.63 5.31 -7.90
CA PRO A 186 17.78 4.72 -7.23
C PRO A 186 17.37 3.55 -6.35
N MET A 187 18.21 2.50 -6.35
CA MET A 187 18.01 1.29 -5.53
C MET A 187 16.65 0.62 -5.76
N ARG A 188 16.14 0.65 -7.02
CA ARG A 188 14.95 -0.09 -7.43
C ARG A 188 15.14 -1.58 -7.14
N VAL A 189 14.09 -2.24 -6.62
CA VAL A 189 14.08 -3.66 -6.28
C VAL A 189 12.93 -4.35 -7.02
N ASP A 190 13.02 -5.67 -7.19
CA ASP A 190 11.97 -6.49 -7.77
C ASP A 190 10.80 -6.74 -6.81
N VAL A 191 9.70 -7.28 -7.32
CA VAL A 191 8.50 -7.59 -6.53
C VAL A 191 8.74 -8.79 -5.59
N GLU A 192 9.66 -9.69 -5.91
CA GLU A 192 10.09 -10.83 -5.09
C GLU A 192 10.77 -10.34 -3.82
N TYR A 193 11.69 -9.39 -3.96
CA TYR A 193 12.34 -8.75 -2.81
C TYR A 193 11.32 -8.04 -1.94
N ALA A 194 10.41 -7.27 -2.57
CA ALA A 194 9.36 -6.53 -1.86
C ALA A 194 8.46 -7.49 -1.06
N SER A 195 7.91 -8.52 -1.71
CA SER A 195 7.04 -9.51 -1.08
C SER A 195 7.73 -10.20 0.10
N ARG A 196 8.96 -10.69 -0.10
CA ARG A 196 9.74 -11.34 0.96
C ARG A 196 9.96 -10.41 2.16
N HIS A 197 10.26 -9.12 1.95
CA HIS A 197 10.50 -8.17 3.04
C HIS A 197 9.20 -7.82 3.77
N ILE A 198 8.10 -7.66 3.06
CA ILE A 198 6.78 -7.40 3.64
C ILE A 198 6.35 -8.58 4.51
N ARG A 199 6.30 -9.80 3.95
CA ARG A 199 5.90 -11.00 4.68
C ARG A 199 6.76 -11.26 5.93
N LYS A 200 8.09 -11.13 5.79
CA LYS A 200 9.03 -11.26 6.93
C LYS A 200 8.83 -10.16 7.98
N GLY A 201 8.47 -8.94 7.56
CA GLY A 201 8.19 -7.84 8.47
C GLY A 201 6.90 -8.08 9.25
N ILE A 202 5.83 -8.49 8.56
CA ILE A 202 4.53 -8.84 9.16
C ILE A 202 4.69 -9.99 10.15
N ALA A 203 5.34 -11.09 9.74
CA ALA A 203 5.57 -12.25 10.61
C ALA A 203 6.37 -11.92 11.89
N LYS A 204 7.17 -10.84 11.88
CA LYS A 204 7.91 -10.35 13.05
C LYS A 204 7.14 -9.29 13.86
N GLY A 205 5.89 -9.01 13.55
CA GLY A 205 5.09 -8.00 14.24
C GLY A 205 5.68 -6.60 14.16
N LYS A 206 6.29 -6.19 13.03
CA LYS A 206 6.86 -4.85 12.91
C LYS A 206 5.75 -3.84 12.67
N SER A 207 5.73 -2.77 13.46
CA SER A 207 4.82 -1.63 13.25
C SER A 207 5.16 -0.81 12.01
N GLU A 208 6.43 -0.86 11.55
CA GLU A 208 6.86 -0.24 10.30
C GLU A 208 7.79 -1.20 9.51
N ILE A 209 7.46 -1.36 8.21
CA ILE A 209 8.20 -2.22 7.28
C ILE A 209 8.65 -1.36 6.11
N HIS A 210 9.93 -0.98 6.07
CA HIS A 210 10.48 -0.16 5.00
C HIS A 210 11.67 -0.83 4.31
N PHE A 211 11.78 -0.65 3.01
CA PHE A 211 12.84 -1.23 2.17
C PHE A 211 12.99 -0.48 0.83
N PRO A 212 14.18 -0.59 0.18
CA PRO A 212 15.43 -1.11 0.73
C PRO A 212 15.96 -0.18 1.83
N ARG A 213 16.50 -0.78 2.92
CA ARG A 213 16.77 -0.04 4.16
C ARG A 213 17.74 1.12 4.00
N LEU A 214 18.73 1.00 3.11
CA LEU A 214 19.70 2.06 2.89
C LEU A 214 19.01 3.30 2.30
N PHE A 215 18.21 3.12 1.25
CA PHE A 215 17.48 4.21 0.59
C PHE A 215 16.45 4.86 1.52
N THR A 216 15.58 4.05 2.11
CA THR A 216 14.52 4.55 2.99
C THR A 216 15.06 5.13 4.30
N GLY A 217 16.17 4.60 4.80
CA GLY A 217 16.90 5.14 5.97
C GLY A 217 17.51 6.52 5.67
N MET A 218 18.07 6.71 4.48
CA MET A 218 18.55 8.01 4.02
C MET A 218 17.41 9.04 3.97
N LEU A 219 16.26 8.67 3.38
CA LEU A 219 15.10 9.57 3.33
C LEU A 219 14.59 9.94 4.73
N LYS A 220 14.53 8.98 5.65
CA LYS A 220 14.19 9.24 7.06
C LYS A 220 15.18 10.17 7.74
N SER A 221 16.48 10.00 7.50
CA SER A 221 17.49 10.91 8.08
C SER A 221 17.33 12.33 7.52
N LEU A 222 17.05 12.47 6.22
CA LEU A 222 16.79 13.76 5.60
C LEU A 222 15.51 14.42 6.13
N SER A 223 14.48 13.64 6.47
CA SER A 223 13.23 14.17 7.02
C SER A 223 13.37 14.80 8.41
N LEU A 224 14.47 14.51 9.13
CA LEU A 224 14.76 15.13 10.42
C LEU A 224 15.37 16.55 10.28
N LEU A 225 15.79 16.94 9.09
CA LEU A 225 16.33 18.27 8.85
C LEU A 225 15.21 19.33 8.86
N PRO A 226 15.50 20.59 9.25
CA PRO A 226 14.56 21.69 9.06
C PRO A 226 14.12 21.81 7.60
N PHE A 227 12.85 22.16 7.35
CA PHE A 227 12.28 22.22 6.00
C PHE A 227 13.09 23.09 5.02
N ALA A 228 13.70 24.18 5.48
CA ALA A 228 14.56 25.03 4.65
C ALA A 228 15.75 24.24 4.06
N MET A 229 16.35 23.33 4.83
CA MET A 229 17.43 22.47 4.37
C MET A 229 16.92 21.38 3.42
N GLN A 230 15.79 20.74 3.77
CA GLN A 230 15.14 19.77 2.87
C GLN A 230 14.86 20.41 1.50
N ARG A 231 14.26 21.63 1.49
CA ARG A 231 13.97 22.38 0.28
C ARG A 231 15.22 22.65 -0.57
N LEU A 232 16.32 23.05 0.06
CA LEU A 232 17.58 23.31 -0.65
C LEU A 232 18.13 22.03 -1.33
N LEU A 233 18.06 20.90 -0.65
CA LEU A 233 18.55 19.63 -1.18
C LEU A 233 17.63 19.08 -2.28
N LEU A 234 16.31 19.14 -2.09
CA LEU A 234 15.33 18.61 -3.03
C LEU A 234 15.18 19.50 -4.28
N ALA A 235 15.37 20.82 -4.15
CA ALA A 235 15.33 21.74 -5.30
C ALA A 235 16.37 21.39 -6.38
N ARG A 236 17.51 20.81 -5.98
CA ARG A 236 18.52 20.34 -6.93
C ARG A 236 18.04 19.16 -7.79
N MET A 237 17.07 18.40 -7.33
CA MET A 237 16.47 17.30 -8.11
C MET A 237 15.59 17.81 -9.27
N ILE A 238 15.04 19.03 -9.15
CA ILE A 238 14.22 19.66 -10.19
C ILE A 238 15.09 20.24 -11.32
N THR A 239 16.29 20.72 -10.99
CA THR A 239 17.18 21.41 -11.94
C THR A 239 17.95 20.41 -12.84
N GLN A 240 17.88 19.13 -12.56
CA GLN A 240 18.57 18.06 -13.33
C GLN A 240 17.62 17.29 -14.28
N GLN A 241 16.38 17.70 -14.38
CA GLN A 241 15.36 17.24 -15.33
C GLN A 241 15.09 18.33 -16.38
#